data_e1f2d39666b1a539e0a6ee61fb278115
#
_entry.id   e1f2d39666b1a539e0a6ee61fb278115
#
_cell.length_a   1.000
_cell.length_b   1.000
_cell.length_c   1.000
_cell.angle_alpha   90.00
_cell.angle_beta   90.00
_cell.angle_gamma   90.00
#
_symmetry.space_group_name_H-M   'P 1'
#
loop_
_entity.id
_entity.type
_entity.pdbx_description
1 polymer ?
#
loop_
_entity_poly.entity_id
_entity_poly.type
_entity_poly.pdbx_seq_one_letter_code
_entity_poly.pdbx_strand_id
1 'polypeptide(L)'
;MTHRVRAAAATAAAVLCATALGGCGDGGGGSESSPAPSSAAPSSTPSSAPSPTKAGQSRITVKDFTFVPAELTVRPGAKVTVVNEDDTAHTVTANGSKPFDTGPIGPGKTATFTAPDKAGDYPYVCSIHPSMKGSLTVH
;
A
#
# COMPACT_ATOMS: atom_id res chain seq x y z
N MET A 1 26.46 8.33 -40.73
CA MET A 1 26.82 7.50 -39.53
C MET A 1 25.65 6.58 -39.28
N THR A 2 25.82 5.33 -39.63
CA THR A 2 24.76 4.32 -39.71
C THR A 2 24.66 3.59 -38.36
N HIS A 3 23.56 3.76 -37.63
CA HIS A 3 23.31 2.98 -36.43
C HIS A 3 22.61 1.66 -36.77
N ARG A 4 23.31 0.57 -36.53
CA ARG A 4 22.83 -0.80 -36.73
C ARG A 4 21.86 -1.17 -35.60
N VAL A 5 20.62 -1.45 -35.98
CA VAL A 5 19.61 -2.08 -35.11
C VAL A 5 19.97 -3.56 -34.96
N ARG A 6 20.19 -4.00 -33.72
CA ARG A 6 20.30 -5.43 -33.39
C ARG A 6 18.97 -5.91 -32.85
N ALA A 7 18.31 -6.73 -33.63
CA ALA A 7 17.18 -7.53 -33.17
C ALA A 7 17.69 -8.67 -32.30
N ALA A 8 17.14 -8.86 -31.11
CA ALA A 8 17.34 -10.03 -30.28
C ALA A 8 16.04 -10.82 -30.20
N ALA A 9 16.13 -12.07 -30.61
CA ALA A 9 15.04 -13.02 -30.72
C ALA A 9 14.58 -13.51 -29.33
N ALA A 10 13.26 -13.69 -29.21
CA ALA A 10 12.58 -14.27 -28.08
C ALA A 10 12.70 -15.79 -28.10
N THR A 11 13.03 -16.43 -26.99
CA THR A 11 12.83 -17.85 -26.74
C THR A 11 11.74 -18.03 -25.68
N ALA A 12 10.65 -18.64 -26.12
CA ALA A 12 9.57 -19.13 -25.28
C ALA A 12 10.03 -20.44 -24.60
N ALA A 13 9.86 -20.52 -23.29
CA ALA A 13 9.92 -21.79 -22.54
C ALA A 13 8.58 -22.00 -21.84
N ALA A 14 7.83 -22.96 -22.36
CA ALA A 14 6.64 -23.51 -21.74
C ALA A 14 7.07 -24.53 -20.68
N VAL A 15 6.61 -24.39 -19.45
CA VAL A 15 6.67 -25.43 -18.42
C VAL A 15 5.24 -25.76 -18.00
N LEU A 16 4.80 -26.93 -18.45
CA LEU A 16 3.69 -27.67 -17.85
C LEU A 16 4.18 -28.28 -16.53
N CYS A 17 3.41 -28.16 -15.48
CA CYS A 17 3.48 -29.09 -14.36
C CYS A 17 2.11 -29.40 -13.80
N ALA A 18 1.93 -30.68 -13.67
CA ALA A 18 0.74 -31.48 -13.46
C ALA A 18 0.18 -31.42 -12.02
N THR A 19 -1.10 -31.69 -11.97
CA THR A 19 -2.00 -32.16 -10.91
C THR A 19 -1.42 -33.12 -9.87
N ALA A 20 -1.80 -32.92 -8.60
CA ALA A 20 -1.93 -34.01 -7.63
C ALA A 20 -3.18 -33.80 -6.78
N LEU A 21 -4.12 -34.73 -6.92
CA LEU A 21 -5.24 -35.00 -6.03
C LEU A 21 -4.75 -35.78 -4.81
N GLY A 22 -5.39 -35.60 -3.67
CA GLY A 22 -5.31 -36.48 -2.50
C GLY A 22 -5.67 -35.65 -1.27
N GLY A 23 -6.59 -36.03 -0.40
CA GLY A 23 -7.31 -37.22 -0.09
C GLY A 23 -8.17 -36.91 1.13
N CYS A 24 -9.34 -37.51 1.19
CA CYS A 24 -10.28 -37.50 2.29
C CYS A 24 -9.68 -38.11 3.58
N GLY A 25 -10.10 -37.55 4.73
CA GLY A 25 -9.87 -38.12 6.05
C GLY A 25 -11.07 -37.84 6.94
N ASP A 26 -11.90 -38.82 7.04
CA ASP A 26 -13.11 -39.03 7.85
C ASP A 26 -12.75 -39.38 9.30
N GLY A 27 -13.69 -39.14 10.24
CA GLY A 27 -13.68 -39.70 11.59
C GLY A 27 -13.83 -38.61 12.64
N GLY A 28 -14.92 -38.42 13.35
CA GLY A 28 -15.70 -39.36 14.08
C GLY A 28 -15.81 -38.93 15.53
N GLY A 29 -16.99 -38.58 15.99
CA GLY A 29 -17.57 -38.97 17.23
C GLY A 29 -17.13 -38.35 18.54
N GLY A 30 -18.10 -37.93 19.35
CA GLY A 30 -17.93 -37.85 20.77
C GLY A 30 -18.80 -36.79 21.46
N SER A 31 -19.95 -37.22 21.85
CA SER A 31 -20.95 -36.63 22.75
C SER A 31 -20.44 -36.18 24.12
N GLU A 32 -21.23 -35.31 24.69
CA GLU A 32 -21.71 -35.24 26.09
C GLU A 32 -21.15 -34.20 27.04
N SER A 33 -22.15 -33.49 27.49
CA SER A 33 -22.44 -33.05 28.85
C SER A 33 -21.98 -31.68 29.31
N SER A 34 -22.94 -30.77 29.34
CA SER A 34 -23.13 -29.70 30.32
C SER A 34 -23.00 -30.17 31.78
N PRO A 35 -22.59 -29.35 32.76
CA PRO A 35 -23.43 -28.23 33.21
C PRO A 35 -22.66 -26.96 33.61
N ALA A 36 -23.36 -25.85 33.57
CA ALA A 36 -22.96 -24.60 34.25
C ALA A 36 -23.03 -24.75 35.78
N PRO A 37 -22.28 -23.90 36.51
CA PRO A 37 -22.97 -22.81 37.17
C PRO A 37 -22.24 -21.47 37.20
N SER A 38 -23.00 -20.42 37.05
CA SER A 38 -23.01 -19.13 37.74
C SER A 38 -21.81 -18.81 38.62
N SER A 39 -21.15 -17.67 38.36
CA SER A 39 -21.04 -16.58 39.34
C SER A 39 -20.03 -15.51 38.92
N ALA A 40 -20.46 -14.28 39.11
CA ALA A 40 -19.67 -13.09 39.40
C ALA A 40 -18.89 -12.45 38.27
N ALA A 41 -19.51 -11.44 37.68
CA ALA A 41 -18.83 -10.31 37.06
C ALA A 41 -18.03 -9.54 38.13
N PRO A 42 -16.80 -9.13 37.82
CA PRO A 42 -16.28 -7.85 38.26
C PRO A 42 -16.50 -6.83 37.15
N SER A 43 -17.24 -5.80 37.48
CA SER A 43 -17.29 -4.54 36.75
C SER A 43 -15.87 -3.99 36.64
N SER A 44 -15.23 -4.22 35.52
CA SER A 44 -14.07 -3.46 35.11
C SER A 44 -14.54 -2.31 34.25
N THR A 45 -14.54 -1.14 34.82
CA THR A 45 -14.57 0.17 34.19
C THR A 45 -13.75 0.13 32.91
N PRO A 46 -14.30 0.54 31.73
CA PRO A 46 -13.47 0.73 30.57
C PRO A 46 -12.60 1.97 30.83
N SER A 47 -11.37 1.74 31.25
CA SER A 47 -10.31 2.72 31.12
C SER A 47 -10.19 3.01 29.63
N SER A 48 -10.62 4.20 29.23
CA SER A 48 -10.38 4.74 27.90
C SER A 48 -8.87 4.96 27.74
N ALA A 49 -8.15 3.88 27.50
CA ALA A 49 -6.85 3.98 26.88
C ALA A 49 -7.08 4.62 25.50
N PRO A 50 -6.29 5.64 25.12
CA PRO A 50 -6.35 6.14 23.74
C PRO A 50 -6.12 4.92 22.86
N SER A 51 -7.14 4.55 22.09
CA SER A 51 -6.99 3.55 21.04
C SER A 51 -5.69 3.86 20.32
N PRO A 52 -4.80 2.87 20.12
CA PRO A 52 -3.68 3.11 19.22
C PRO A 52 -4.30 3.55 17.93
N THR A 53 -4.09 4.80 17.56
CA THR A 53 -4.39 5.31 16.24
C THR A 53 -3.86 4.25 15.32
N LYS A 54 -4.78 3.49 14.74
CA LYS A 54 -4.54 2.48 13.71
C LYS A 54 -3.43 3.07 12.87
N ALA A 55 -2.26 2.46 12.83
CA ALA A 55 -1.07 2.97 12.16
C ALA A 55 -1.57 3.50 10.82
N GLY A 56 -1.69 4.83 10.73
CA GLY A 56 -2.52 5.50 9.75
C GLY A 56 -2.09 4.96 8.42
N GLN A 57 -3.01 4.39 7.66
CA GLN A 57 -2.73 4.03 6.29
C GLN A 57 -2.37 5.34 5.62
N SER A 58 -1.07 5.62 5.57
CA SER A 58 -0.53 6.78 4.90
C SER A 58 -0.93 6.63 3.43
N ARG A 59 -1.96 7.36 3.03
CA ARG A 59 -2.58 7.23 1.72
C ARG A 59 -2.73 8.60 1.08
N ILE A 60 -2.40 8.66 -0.19
CA ILE A 60 -2.68 9.77 -1.09
C ILE A 60 -3.63 9.25 -2.15
N THR A 61 -4.73 9.92 -2.38
CA THR A 61 -5.61 9.69 -3.53
C THR A 61 -5.36 10.78 -4.55
N VAL A 62 -5.18 10.40 -5.79
CA VAL A 62 -5.15 11.33 -6.93
C VAL A 62 -6.54 11.38 -7.52
N LYS A 63 -7.13 12.57 -7.53
CA LYS A 63 -8.47 12.79 -8.04
C LYS A 63 -8.62 14.22 -8.56
N ASP A 64 -9.27 14.35 -9.72
CA ASP A 64 -9.51 15.64 -10.36
C ASP A 64 -8.22 16.48 -10.48
N PHE A 65 -7.11 15.83 -10.90
CA PHE A 65 -5.77 16.42 -11.02
C PHE A 65 -5.26 17.04 -9.71
N THR A 66 -5.63 16.46 -8.56
CA THR A 66 -5.26 16.93 -7.23
C THR A 66 -4.81 15.77 -6.36
N PHE A 67 -3.85 16.00 -5.48
CA PHE A 67 -3.49 15.07 -4.41
C PHE A 67 -4.38 15.28 -3.18
N VAL A 68 -4.96 14.21 -2.65
CA VAL A 68 -5.86 14.26 -1.48
C VAL A 68 -5.36 13.25 -0.43
N PRO A 69 -4.92 13.70 0.74
CA PRO A 69 -4.62 15.09 1.09
C PRO A 69 -3.39 15.62 0.32
N ALA A 70 -3.33 16.93 0.10
CA ALA A 70 -2.15 17.58 -0.50
C ALA A 70 -0.95 17.62 0.46
N GLU A 71 -1.24 17.63 1.76
CA GLU A 71 -0.25 17.58 2.83
C GLU A 71 -0.47 16.30 3.65
N LEU A 72 0.55 15.46 3.73
CA LEU A 72 0.51 14.19 4.46
C LEU A 72 1.64 14.14 5.46
N THR A 73 1.32 13.81 6.71
CA THR A 73 2.30 13.59 7.76
C THR A 73 2.47 12.11 8.05
N VAL A 74 3.71 11.66 8.12
CA VAL A 74 4.05 10.24 8.32
C VAL A 74 5.26 10.08 9.23
N ARG A 75 5.46 8.87 9.74
CA ARG A 75 6.69 8.49 10.46
C ARG A 75 7.83 8.17 9.47
N PRO A 76 9.09 8.28 9.89
CA PRO A 76 10.24 7.81 9.12
C PRO A 76 10.05 6.37 8.64
N GLY A 77 10.40 6.09 7.39
CA GLY A 77 10.28 4.77 6.78
C GLY A 77 8.86 4.26 6.57
N ALA A 78 7.83 5.06 6.81
CA ALA A 78 6.44 4.65 6.61
C ALA A 78 6.15 4.33 5.15
N LYS A 79 5.37 3.26 4.91
CA LYS A 79 4.85 2.96 3.58
C LYS A 79 3.64 3.83 3.27
N VAL A 80 3.73 4.58 2.18
CA VAL A 80 2.64 5.43 1.66
C VAL A 80 2.03 4.76 0.43
N THR A 81 0.71 4.63 0.43
CA THR A 81 -0.06 4.09 -0.69
C THR A 81 -0.63 5.26 -1.50
N VAL A 82 -0.45 5.24 -2.80
CA VAL A 82 -1.02 6.21 -3.74
C VAL A 82 -2.03 5.51 -4.62
N VAL A 83 -3.25 6.03 -4.67
CA VAL A 83 -4.32 5.51 -5.53
C VAL A 83 -4.68 6.57 -6.56
N ASN A 84 -4.67 6.20 -7.83
CA ASN A 84 -5.08 7.07 -8.91
C ASN A 84 -6.54 6.77 -9.26
N GLU A 85 -7.43 7.75 -8.99
CA GLU A 85 -8.86 7.68 -9.32
C GLU A 85 -9.21 8.47 -10.60
N ASP A 86 -8.21 9.10 -11.25
CA ASP A 86 -8.40 9.77 -12.52
C ASP A 86 -8.26 8.81 -13.71
N ASP A 87 -8.75 9.24 -14.87
CA ASP A 87 -8.68 8.52 -16.15
C ASP A 87 -7.34 8.69 -16.88
N THR A 88 -6.41 9.43 -16.30
CA THR A 88 -5.07 9.67 -16.85
C THR A 88 -3.97 9.21 -15.87
N ALA A 89 -2.75 9.05 -16.37
CA ALA A 89 -1.62 8.64 -15.55
C ALA A 89 -1.06 9.82 -14.75
N HIS A 90 -0.66 9.55 -13.51
CA HIS A 90 -0.02 10.50 -12.60
C HIS A 90 1.23 9.91 -11.95
N THR A 91 2.06 10.76 -11.35
CA THR A 91 3.19 10.34 -10.50
C THR A 91 3.14 11.06 -9.16
N VAL A 92 3.82 10.51 -8.15
CA VAL A 92 4.19 11.22 -6.93
C VAL A 92 5.71 11.21 -6.86
N THR A 93 6.31 12.33 -7.23
CA THR A 93 7.76 12.46 -7.39
C THR A 93 8.28 13.58 -6.50
N ALA A 94 9.12 13.25 -5.52
CA ALA A 94 9.73 14.24 -4.64
C ALA A 94 10.67 15.16 -5.40
N ASN A 95 10.70 16.42 -5.00
CA ASN A 95 11.60 17.41 -5.57
C ASN A 95 13.06 17.19 -5.12
N GLY A 96 14.01 17.82 -5.82
CA GLY A 96 15.43 17.79 -5.50
C GLY A 96 16.09 16.44 -5.78
N SER A 97 16.65 15.80 -4.77
CA SER A 97 17.34 14.51 -4.88
C SER A 97 16.41 13.32 -5.15
N LYS A 98 15.10 13.56 -5.26
CA LYS A 98 14.07 12.55 -5.48
C LYS A 98 14.14 11.38 -4.48
N PRO A 99 14.01 11.63 -3.18
CA PRO A 99 14.09 10.59 -2.17
C PRO A 99 12.97 9.54 -2.28
N PHE A 100 11.90 9.84 -3.03
CA PHE A 100 10.88 8.88 -3.46
C PHE A 100 10.31 9.27 -4.83
N ASP A 101 9.90 8.27 -5.58
CA ASP A 101 9.22 8.40 -6.88
C ASP A 101 8.38 7.13 -7.12
N THR A 102 7.11 7.30 -7.44
CA THR A 102 6.23 6.16 -7.77
C THR A 102 6.37 5.68 -9.20
N GLY A 103 6.98 6.49 -10.07
CA GLY A 103 6.79 6.35 -11.50
C GLY A 103 5.32 6.59 -11.91
N PRO A 104 4.96 6.33 -13.18
CA PRO A 104 3.60 6.51 -13.69
C PRO A 104 2.61 5.52 -13.07
N ILE A 105 1.52 6.04 -12.51
CA ILE A 105 0.39 5.30 -11.97
C ILE A 105 -0.77 5.47 -12.94
N GLY A 106 -1.11 4.44 -13.69
CA GLY A 106 -2.22 4.47 -14.65
C GLY A 106 -3.59 4.65 -14.01
N PRO A 107 -4.64 4.90 -14.80
CA PRO A 107 -6.02 5.00 -14.35
C PRO A 107 -6.47 3.83 -13.47
N GLY A 108 -7.06 4.11 -12.33
CA GLY A 108 -7.55 3.10 -11.38
C GLY A 108 -6.45 2.24 -10.74
N LYS A 109 -5.17 2.57 -10.91
CA LYS A 109 -4.05 1.81 -10.37
C LYS A 109 -3.57 2.39 -9.03
N THR A 110 -2.81 1.56 -8.34
CA THR A 110 -2.22 1.89 -7.05
C THR A 110 -0.71 1.68 -7.12
N ALA A 111 0.05 2.58 -6.50
CA ALA A 111 1.47 2.43 -6.26
C ALA A 111 1.80 2.64 -4.79
N THR A 112 3.00 2.29 -4.38
CA THR A 112 3.48 2.54 -3.02
C THR A 112 4.91 3.08 -3.07
N PHE A 113 5.23 3.96 -2.12
CA PHE A 113 6.61 4.35 -1.87
C PHE A 113 6.91 4.32 -0.37
N THR A 114 8.18 4.35 -0.02
CA THR A 114 8.63 4.44 1.38
C THR A 114 9.03 5.87 1.68
N ALA A 115 8.50 6.44 2.76
CA ALA A 115 8.90 7.74 3.24
C ALA A 115 10.38 7.75 3.64
N PRO A 116 11.09 8.87 3.47
CA PRO A 116 12.46 9.00 3.95
C PRO A 116 12.60 8.73 5.45
N ASP A 117 13.76 8.21 5.86
CA ASP A 117 14.07 7.98 7.27
C ASP A 117 14.41 9.28 8.02
N LYS A 118 14.82 10.30 7.29
CA LYS A 118 15.18 11.60 7.87
C LYS A 118 13.93 12.46 8.03
N ALA A 119 13.73 13.00 9.23
CA ALA A 119 12.67 13.96 9.50
C ALA A 119 12.86 15.23 8.65
N GLY A 120 11.75 15.78 8.15
CA GLY A 120 11.76 16.99 7.31
C GLY A 120 10.54 17.07 6.40
N ASP A 121 10.48 18.14 5.63
CA ASP A 121 9.46 18.38 4.63
C ASP A 121 9.96 18.02 3.24
N TYR A 122 9.18 17.25 2.53
CA TYR A 122 9.48 16.71 1.21
C TYR A 122 8.38 17.13 0.23
N PRO A 123 8.51 18.30 -0.38
CA PRO A 123 7.57 18.72 -1.43
C PRO A 123 7.69 17.77 -2.62
N TYR A 124 6.55 17.45 -3.21
CA TYR A 124 6.46 16.59 -4.38
C TYR A 124 5.51 17.15 -5.44
N VAL A 125 5.63 16.64 -6.65
CA VAL A 125 4.82 17.03 -7.81
C VAL A 125 4.42 15.80 -8.60
N CYS A 126 3.43 15.95 -9.48
CA CYS A 126 3.25 15.03 -10.60
C CYS A 126 4.23 15.45 -11.73
N SER A 127 5.14 14.57 -12.13
CA SER A 127 6.11 14.88 -13.20
C SER A 127 5.45 15.00 -14.59
N ILE A 128 4.25 14.43 -14.76
CA ILE A 128 3.44 14.51 -16.00
C ILE A 128 2.62 15.81 -16.01
N HIS A 129 2.13 16.25 -14.83
CA HIS A 129 1.29 17.44 -14.66
C HIS A 129 1.88 18.35 -13.57
N PRO A 130 2.88 19.20 -13.89
CA PRO A 130 3.64 19.94 -12.86
C PRO A 130 2.85 20.96 -12.03
N SER A 131 1.61 21.25 -12.41
CA SER A 131 0.68 22.05 -11.60
C SER A 131 0.20 21.32 -10.33
N MET A 132 0.22 19.98 -10.35
CA MET A 132 -0.16 19.16 -9.19
C MET A 132 0.99 19.11 -8.19
N LYS A 133 0.75 19.63 -7.01
CA LYS A 133 1.76 19.75 -5.94
C LYS A 133 1.24 19.22 -4.61
N GLY A 134 2.13 18.68 -3.81
CA GLY A 134 1.86 18.25 -2.45
C GLY A 134 3.11 18.30 -1.59
N SER A 135 2.97 17.99 -0.32
CA SER A 135 4.07 17.91 0.64
C SER A 135 3.91 16.69 1.55
N LEU A 136 5.02 15.99 1.79
CA LEU A 136 5.12 14.92 2.77
C LEU A 136 5.96 15.42 3.94
N THR A 137 5.38 15.51 5.13
CA THR A 137 6.10 15.81 6.38
C THR A 137 6.45 14.52 7.09
N VAL A 138 7.72 14.31 7.39
CA VAL A 138 8.24 13.14 8.13
C VAL A 138 8.68 13.59 9.52
N HIS A 139 8.10 13.00 10.58
CA HIS A 139 8.46 13.28 11.99
C HIS A 139 8.21 12.13 12.96
#